data_055d3d39b7c4c576d254811d20a4d68a
#
_entry.id   055d3d39b7c4c576d254811d20a4d68a
#
_cell.length_a   1.000
_cell.length_b   1.000
_cell.length_c   1.000
_cell.angle_alpha   90.00
_cell.angle_beta   90.00
_cell.angle_gamma   90.00
#
_symmetry.space_group_name_H-M   'P 1'
#
loop_
_entity.id
_entity.type
_entity.pdbx_description
1 polymer ?
#
loop_
_entity_poly.entity_id
_entity_poly.type
_entity_poly.pdbx_seq_one_letter_code
_entity_poly.pdbx_strand_id
1 'polypeptide(L)'
;MHKYTLTFRSILAVGFIFICTAVGWFILGGALTHRSMDRSGSLMYEVQATWGPQLRQAHPIAWYESPANASGRSSVSPSMSRVQVDLQYEPKRKGLFWYRTYQVQFAANYEIPNPTPIAQTVYVAFSLPSADASYNNFTFELEGAGVDEPILREGTITQAVVIPPQSTVPLQVSYHARGLNHWEYDLNGASRVQNFQLAMQTDFESVNFPGGTASPTDRSEVATGGWDLIWDYPDVIGAQSIGMDMPKVLNPGPIASRISFFAPLSLLFFFAVLLIFGAVTGINLHPMNYFFLAAGCFAFQLLFAYTVDLMPIHLCFFLSAAVSLLLVCGYLHAVGGRALTRIALPAQFAYMVLFSYSFFFDGLSGLTIAIGAVLTLAVLMRATAKMDWSTVFVARKRVLAGGDR
;
A
#
# COMPACT_ATOMS: atom_id res chain seq x y z
N MET A 1 29.42 48.98 3.09
CA MET A 1 28.26 48.15 2.71
C MET A 1 28.54 47.59 1.31
N HIS A 2 29.00 46.36 1.21
CA HIS A 2 29.19 45.70 -0.09
C HIS A 2 27.81 45.38 -0.67
N LYS A 3 27.47 46.09 -1.77
CA LYS A 3 26.26 45.83 -2.54
C LYS A 3 26.34 44.44 -3.17
N TYR A 4 25.37 43.63 -2.86
CA TYR A 4 25.18 42.30 -3.38
C TYR A 4 24.90 42.31 -4.87
N THR A 5 25.66 41.55 -5.63
CA THR A 5 25.32 41.16 -7.00
C THR A 5 25.28 39.64 -7.07
N LEU A 6 24.09 39.05 -7.18
CA LEU A 6 23.93 37.68 -7.62
C LEU A 6 24.59 37.54 -9.00
N THR A 7 25.79 36.99 -9.03
CA THR A 7 26.49 36.76 -10.28
C THR A 7 25.85 35.55 -10.98
N PHE A 8 25.58 35.66 -12.29
CA PHE A 8 25.07 34.57 -13.10
C PHE A 8 25.84 33.26 -12.89
N ARG A 9 27.17 33.34 -12.70
CA ARG A 9 28.03 32.20 -12.37
C ARG A 9 27.66 31.52 -11.01
N SER A 10 27.26 32.32 -10.01
CA SER A 10 26.85 31.76 -8.73
C SER A 10 25.52 31.00 -8.83
N ILE A 11 24.58 31.50 -9.62
CA ILE A 11 23.30 30.81 -9.86
C ILE A 11 23.53 29.49 -10.61
N LEU A 12 24.39 29.52 -11.65
CA LEU A 12 24.77 28.31 -12.39
C LEU A 12 25.45 27.27 -11.46
N ALA A 13 26.33 27.72 -10.57
CA ALA A 13 27.00 26.82 -9.62
C ALA A 13 26.02 26.21 -8.61
N VAL A 14 25.05 26.99 -8.10
CA VAL A 14 24.00 26.48 -7.21
C VAL A 14 23.07 25.50 -7.97
N GLY A 15 22.72 25.83 -9.22
CA GLY A 15 21.94 24.92 -10.08
C GLY A 15 22.66 23.60 -10.36
N PHE A 16 23.98 23.67 -10.60
CA PHE A 16 24.80 22.46 -10.78
C PHE A 16 24.85 21.60 -9.50
N ILE A 17 25.06 22.22 -8.33
CA ILE A 17 25.03 21.52 -7.04
C ILE A 17 23.67 20.85 -6.82
N PHE A 18 22.58 21.57 -7.13
CA PHE A 18 21.22 21.02 -7.05
C PHE A 18 21.05 19.79 -7.93
N ILE A 19 21.46 19.86 -9.20
CA ILE A 19 21.36 18.74 -10.15
C ILE A 19 22.16 17.52 -9.66
N CYS A 20 23.42 17.73 -9.24
CA CYS A 20 24.26 16.65 -8.72
C CYS A 20 23.62 15.97 -7.49
N THR A 21 23.07 16.77 -6.57
CA THR A 21 22.40 16.25 -5.38
C THR A 21 21.09 15.52 -5.75
N ALA A 22 20.31 16.05 -6.69
CA ALA A 22 19.10 15.42 -7.20
C ALA A 22 19.39 14.03 -7.80
N VAL A 23 20.46 13.92 -8.62
CA VAL A 23 20.92 12.62 -9.15
C VAL A 23 21.26 11.67 -8.02
N GLY A 24 21.97 12.10 -6.98
CA GLY A 24 22.25 11.29 -5.80
C GLY A 24 20.98 10.75 -5.12
N TRP A 25 19.93 11.56 -4.99
CA TRP A 25 18.66 11.13 -4.45
C TRP A 25 17.91 10.15 -5.34
N PHE A 26 17.93 10.33 -6.66
CA PHE A 26 17.35 9.36 -7.60
C PHE A 26 18.06 8.00 -7.53
N ILE A 27 19.39 8.01 -7.40
CA ILE A 27 20.18 6.78 -7.20
C ILE A 27 19.80 6.12 -5.86
N LEU A 28 19.73 6.89 -4.78
CA LEU A 28 19.34 6.37 -3.46
C LEU A 28 17.92 5.81 -3.49
N GLY A 29 16.95 6.54 -4.05
CA GLY A 29 15.56 6.10 -4.18
C GLY A 29 15.44 4.82 -5.00
N GLY A 30 16.16 4.73 -6.12
CA GLY A 30 16.21 3.53 -6.96
C GLY A 30 16.82 2.33 -6.23
N ALA A 31 17.92 2.52 -5.53
CA ALA A 31 18.57 1.47 -4.73
C ALA A 31 17.66 0.95 -3.61
N LEU A 32 16.92 1.85 -2.94
CA LEU A 32 15.94 1.49 -1.90
C LEU A 32 14.77 0.71 -2.49
N THR A 33 14.25 1.12 -3.65
CA THR A 33 13.17 0.39 -4.34
C THR A 33 13.60 -1.02 -4.71
N HIS A 34 14.75 -1.16 -5.37
CA HIS A 34 15.29 -2.46 -5.78
C HIS A 34 15.51 -3.38 -4.56
N ARG A 35 16.21 -2.87 -3.53
CA ARG A 35 16.45 -3.62 -2.29
C ARG A 35 15.13 -4.04 -1.60
N SER A 36 14.12 -3.18 -1.62
CA SER A 36 12.82 -3.45 -1.02
C SER A 36 12.05 -4.51 -1.81
N MET A 37 12.04 -4.42 -3.15
CA MET A 37 11.33 -5.38 -4.02
C MET A 37 11.95 -6.78 -3.95
N ASP A 38 13.26 -6.90 -4.10
CA ASP A 38 13.95 -8.18 -4.11
C ASP A 38 13.80 -8.92 -2.78
N ARG A 39 14.01 -8.22 -1.67
CA ARG A 39 13.89 -8.82 -0.34
C ARG A 39 12.44 -9.13 0.04
N SER A 40 11.50 -8.24 -0.30
CA SER A 40 10.09 -8.48 -0.03
C SER A 40 9.57 -9.70 -0.78
N GLY A 41 9.96 -9.87 -2.05
CA GLY A 41 9.57 -11.03 -2.86
C GLY A 41 10.10 -12.36 -2.30
N SER A 42 11.39 -12.44 -2.01
CA SER A 42 11.99 -13.68 -1.47
C SER A 42 11.42 -14.07 -0.10
N LEU A 43 11.22 -13.08 0.80
CA LEU A 43 10.64 -13.32 2.11
C LEU A 43 9.15 -13.65 2.05
N MET A 44 8.43 -13.17 1.03
CA MET A 44 7.02 -13.52 0.82
C MET A 44 6.82 -15.02 0.63
N TYR A 45 7.67 -15.68 -0.17
CA TYR A 45 7.62 -17.14 -0.33
C TYR A 45 7.84 -17.88 0.99
N GLU A 46 8.77 -17.39 1.83
CA GLU A 46 8.99 -17.99 3.14
C GLU A 46 7.80 -17.78 4.08
N VAL A 47 7.12 -16.63 4.00
CA VAL A 47 5.91 -16.38 4.78
C VAL A 47 4.77 -17.25 4.28
N GLN A 48 4.59 -17.41 2.97
CA GLN A 48 3.61 -18.32 2.41
C GLN A 48 3.82 -19.76 2.86
N ALA A 49 5.07 -20.22 2.86
CA ALA A 49 5.41 -21.58 3.28
C ALA A 49 5.18 -21.83 4.80
N THR A 50 5.28 -20.79 5.62
CA THR A 50 5.17 -20.94 7.09
C THR A 50 3.82 -20.54 7.65
N TRP A 51 3.13 -19.61 7.00
CA TRP A 51 1.84 -19.09 7.47
C TRP A 51 0.68 -19.56 6.62
N GLY A 52 0.77 -19.44 5.32
CA GLY A 52 -0.23 -19.86 4.34
C GLY A 52 -0.27 -18.93 3.12
N PRO A 53 -0.76 -19.45 1.97
CA PRO A 53 -0.92 -18.72 0.73
C PRO A 53 -2.16 -17.81 0.77
N GLN A 54 -2.45 -17.17 -0.36
CA GLN A 54 -3.75 -16.54 -0.59
C GLN A 54 -4.83 -17.61 -0.67
N LEU A 55 -5.97 -17.37 -0.06
CA LEU A 55 -7.06 -18.33 0.01
C LEU A 55 -8.22 -17.87 -0.89
N ARG A 56 -8.61 -18.76 -1.82
CA ARG A 56 -9.76 -18.57 -2.70
C ARG A 56 -10.68 -19.77 -2.58
N GLN A 57 -11.78 -19.61 -1.84
CA GLN A 57 -12.76 -20.67 -1.64
C GLN A 57 -13.71 -20.72 -2.82
N ALA A 58 -13.69 -21.79 -3.56
CA ALA A 58 -14.64 -22.01 -4.65
C ALA A 58 -15.98 -22.51 -4.12
N HIS A 59 -17.06 -22.10 -4.78
CA HIS A 59 -18.39 -22.63 -4.55
C HIS A 59 -18.44 -24.13 -4.90
N PRO A 60 -19.11 -25.01 -4.13
CA PRO A 60 -19.17 -26.43 -4.41
C PRO A 60 -19.86 -26.69 -5.76
N ILE A 61 -19.38 -27.72 -6.46
CA ILE A 61 -19.93 -28.18 -7.74
C ILE A 61 -20.58 -29.54 -7.51
N ALA A 62 -21.77 -29.72 -8.03
CA ALA A 62 -22.42 -31.02 -8.04
C ALA A 62 -22.81 -31.42 -9.45
N TRP A 63 -22.83 -32.73 -9.74
CA TRP A 63 -23.26 -33.28 -11.02
C TRP A 63 -23.77 -34.70 -10.89
N TYR A 64 -24.58 -35.12 -11.84
CA TYR A 64 -24.97 -36.53 -12.01
C TYR A 64 -24.68 -36.98 -13.43
N GLU A 65 -24.59 -38.30 -13.67
CA GLU A 65 -24.38 -38.85 -15.00
C GLU A 65 -25.67 -38.75 -15.82
N SER A 66 -25.59 -38.18 -17.03
CA SER A 66 -26.71 -37.97 -17.93
C SER A 66 -26.29 -38.32 -19.34
N PRO A 67 -26.73 -39.48 -19.87
CA PRO A 67 -26.41 -39.88 -21.24
C PRO A 67 -26.95 -38.92 -22.30
N ALA A 68 -27.94 -38.08 -21.95
CA ALA A 68 -28.58 -37.10 -22.87
C ALA A 68 -27.64 -35.88 -23.14
N ASN A 69 -26.64 -35.62 -22.33
CA ASN A 69 -25.70 -34.51 -22.50
C ASN A 69 -24.42 -34.95 -23.22
N ALA A 70 -23.91 -34.10 -24.13
CA ALA A 70 -22.68 -34.35 -24.87
C ALA A 70 -21.47 -34.61 -23.97
N SER A 71 -21.45 -34.06 -22.75
CA SER A 71 -20.43 -34.26 -21.73
C SER A 71 -20.61 -35.52 -20.89
N GLY A 72 -21.74 -36.24 -21.08
CA GLY A 72 -22.13 -37.38 -20.23
C GLY A 72 -22.51 -36.98 -18.78
N ARG A 73 -22.51 -35.68 -18.45
CA ARG A 73 -22.79 -35.16 -17.11
C ARG A 73 -23.76 -33.99 -17.16
N SER A 74 -24.59 -33.88 -16.13
CA SER A 74 -25.47 -32.73 -15.90
C SER A 74 -25.05 -32.04 -14.60
N SER A 75 -24.71 -30.76 -14.69
CA SER A 75 -24.33 -29.95 -13.53
C SER A 75 -25.58 -29.54 -12.74
N VAL A 76 -25.43 -29.52 -11.42
CA VAL A 76 -26.46 -29.11 -10.48
C VAL A 76 -25.88 -28.03 -9.58
N SER A 77 -26.54 -26.91 -9.45
CA SER A 77 -26.16 -25.87 -8.48
C SER A 77 -26.87 -26.10 -7.15
N PRO A 78 -26.26 -25.82 -6.01
CA PRO A 78 -26.95 -25.80 -4.73
C PRO A 78 -28.22 -24.93 -4.78
N SER A 79 -29.30 -25.40 -4.21
CA SER A 79 -30.58 -24.66 -4.13
C SER A 79 -30.60 -23.61 -3.02
N MET A 80 -29.73 -23.80 -2.02
CA MET A 80 -29.47 -22.85 -0.93
C MET A 80 -28.00 -22.90 -0.56
N SER A 81 -27.43 -21.74 -0.21
CA SER A 81 -26.05 -21.63 0.29
C SER A 81 -25.99 -20.61 1.41
N ARG A 82 -25.61 -21.04 2.60
CA ARG A 82 -25.36 -20.17 3.75
C ARG A 82 -23.91 -20.31 4.17
N VAL A 83 -23.14 -19.22 4.02
CA VAL A 83 -21.71 -19.17 4.26
C VAL A 83 -21.43 -18.18 5.38
N GLN A 84 -20.64 -18.58 6.35
CA GLN A 84 -20.15 -17.77 7.45
C GLN A 84 -18.63 -17.71 7.41
N VAL A 85 -18.07 -16.52 7.51
CA VAL A 85 -16.62 -16.27 7.44
C VAL A 85 -16.25 -15.32 8.56
N ASP A 86 -15.30 -15.71 9.38
CA ASP A 86 -14.69 -14.86 10.39
C ASP A 86 -13.22 -14.63 9.99
N LEU A 87 -12.86 -13.37 9.75
CA LEU A 87 -11.52 -12.94 9.35
C LEU A 87 -10.85 -12.20 10.50
N GLN A 88 -9.76 -12.78 11.02
CA GLN A 88 -8.96 -12.19 12.08
C GLN A 88 -7.61 -11.73 11.51
N TYR A 89 -7.38 -10.42 11.54
CA TYR A 89 -6.17 -9.82 10.99
C TYR A 89 -5.00 -9.95 11.96
N GLU A 90 -3.97 -10.66 11.57
CA GLU A 90 -2.80 -10.92 12.39
C GLU A 90 -1.52 -10.68 11.58
N PRO A 91 -1.10 -9.40 11.38
CA PRO A 91 0.07 -9.11 10.57
C PRO A 91 1.34 -9.70 11.20
N LYS A 92 2.14 -10.36 10.39
CA LYS A 92 3.42 -10.97 10.81
C LYS A 92 4.60 -10.24 10.21
N ARG A 93 5.64 -10.07 11.03
CA ARG A 93 6.91 -9.52 10.60
C ARG A 93 7.87 -10.65 10.24
N LYS A 94 8.45 -10.57 9.04
CA LYS A 94 9.56 -11.44 8.62
C LYS A 94 10.72 -10.56 8.14
N GLY A 95 11.87 -10.66 8.80
CA GLY A 95 12.96 -9.71 8.61
C GLY A 95 12.52 -8.28 8.91
N LEU A 96 12.61 -7.40 7.90
CA LEU A 96 12.27 -5.97 8.02
C LEU A 96 10.88 -5.65 7.46
N PHE A 97 10.16 -6.64 6.92
CA PHE A 97 8.88 -6.45 6.26
C PHE A 97 7.74 -7.01 7.08
N TRP A 98 6.62 -6.29 7.05
CA TRP A 98 5.35 -6.73 7.57
C TRP A 98 4.52 -7.30 6.44
N TYR A 99 3.88 -8.43 6.70
CA TYR A 99 2.99 -9.13 5.78
C TYR A 99 1.58 -9.13 6.33
N ARG A 100 0.61 -8.98 5.44
CA ARG A 100 -0.81 -8.93 5.75
C ARG A 100 -1.35 -10.35 5.89
N THR A 101 -1.00 -11.00 7.00
CA THR A 101 -1.45 -12.33 7.35
C THR A 101 -2.74 -12.28 8.12
N TYR A 102 -3.54 -13.33 8.02
CA TYR A 102 -4.82 -13.45 8.70
C TYR A 102 -5.14 -14.91 9.04
N GLN A 103 -6.07 -15.11 9.95
CA GLN A 103 -6.74 -16.38 10.19
C GLN A 103 -8.15 -16.28 9.65
N VAL A 104 -8.66 -17.36 9.10
CA VAL A 104 -10.05 -17.49 8.66
C VAL A 104 -10.70 -18.68 9.33
N GLN A 105 -11.91 -18.47 9.86
CA GLN A 105 -12.84 -19.51 10.24
C GLN A 105 -13.94 -19.51 9.21
N PHE A 106 -14.11 -20.62 8.52
CA PHE A 106 -15.09 -20.81 7.48
C PHE A 106 -16.08 -21.89 7.91
N ALA A 107 -17.37 -21.62 7.75
CA ALA A 107 -18.43 -22.58 7.93
C ALA A 107 -19.49 -22.35 6.85
N ALA A 108 -19.96 -23.40 6.21
CA ALA A 108 -20.95 -23.31 5.17
C ALA A 108 -21.93 -24.49 5.19
N ASN A 109 -23.20 -24.16 4.89
CA ASN A 109 -24.28 -25.12 4.70
C ASN A 109 -24.83 -24.94 3.31
N TYR A 110 -24.86 -26.03 2.53
CA TYR A 110 -25.39 -26.05 1.17
C TYR A 110 -26.51 -27.10 1.09
N GLU A 111 -27.53 -26.84 0.27
CA GLU A 111 -28.53 -27.84 -0.10
C GLU A 111 -28.30 -28.29 -1.54
N ILE A 112 -28.01 -29.57 -1.73
CA ILE A 112 -27.73 -30.16 -3.04
C ILE A 112 -29.01 -30.83 -3.55
N PRO A 113 -29.65 -30.30 -4.61
CA PRO A 113 -30.94 -30.84 -5.11
C PRO A 113 -30.72 -31.95 -6.13
N ASN A 114 -31.68 -32.86 -6.17
CA ASN A 114 -31.93 -33.73 -7.31
C ASN A 114 -33.15 -33.22 -8.08
N PRO A 115 -33.00 -32.52 -9.22
CA PRO A 115 -34.11 -31.96 -9.97
C PRO A 115 -34.86 -33.01 -10.81
N THR A 116 -34.43 -34.26 -10.82
CA THR A 116 -35.00 -35.33 -11.67
C THR A 116 -36.13 -36.07 -10.98
N PRO A 117 -37.03 -36.72 -11.75
CA PRO A 117 -38.14 -37.50 -11.18
C PRO A 117 -37.72 -38.87 -10.70
N ILE A 118 -36.44 -39.24 -10.75
CA ILE A 118 -35.91 -40.52 -10.32
C ILE A 118 -34.79 -40.31 -9.30
N ALA A 119 -34.49 -41.32 -8.46
CA ALA A 119 -33.33 -41.29 -7.58
C ALA A 119 -32.07 -41.23 -8.44
N GLN A 120 -31.14 -40.30 -8.09
CA GLN A 120 -29.88 -40.08 -8.77
C GLN A 120 -28.71 -40.23 -7.86
N THR A 121 -27.62 -40.81 -8.37
CA THR A 121 -26.29 -40.66 -7.71
C THR A 121 -25.72 -39.31 -8.13
N VAL A 122 -25.64 -38.40 -7.16
CA VAL A 122 -25.07 -37.08 -7.34
C VAL A 122 -23.65 -37.06 -6.75
N TYR A 123 -22.69 -36.61 -7.53
CA TYR A 123 -21.32 -36.38 -7.12
C TYR A 123 -21.15 -34.94 -6.68
N VAL A 124 -20.69 -34.74 -5.46
CA VAL A 124 -20.45 -33.40 -4.90
C VAL A 124 -18.96 -33.19 -4.76
N ALA A 125 -18.43 -32.15 -5.36
CA ALA A 125 -17.02 -31.74 -5.27
C ALA A 125 -16.89 -30.44 -4.52
N PHE A 126 -16.05 -30.43 -3.50
CA PHE A 126 -15.67 -29.26 -2.73
C PHE A 126 -14.17 -29.06 -2.84
N SER A 127 -13.75 -27.95 -3.46
CA SER A 127 -12.33 -27.59 -3.59
C SER A 127 -11.90 -26.78 -2.38
N LEU A 128 -10.82 -27.19 -1.76
CA LEU A 128 -10.15 -26.42 -0.71
C LEU A 128 -9.57 -25.12 -1.29
N PRO A 129 -9.52 -24.03 -0.53
CA PRO A 129 -9.07 -22.70 -1.02
C PRO A 129 -7.66 -22.68 -1.62
N SER A 130 -6.79 -23.56 -1.15
CA SER A 130 -5.45 -23.77 -1.71
C SER A 130 -4.94 -25.16 -1.33
N ALA A 131 -4.27 -25.83 -2.26
CA ALA A 131 -3.62 -27.11 -2.00
C ALA A 131 -2.40 -26.97 -1.05
N ASP A 132 -1.79 -25.77 -0.99
CA ASP A 132 -0.60 -25.50 -0.18
C ASP A 132 -0.92 -24.95 1.22
N ALA A 133 -2.20 -24.83 1.58
CA ALA A 133 -2.61 -24.37 2.90
C ALA A 133 -2.82 -25.53 3.87
N SER A 134 -2.69 -25.23 5.16
CA SER A 134 -3.03 -26.15 6.24
C SER A 134 -4.42 -25.84 6.79
N TYR A 135 -5.22 -26.86 6.95
CA TYR A 135 -6.60 -26.77 7.44
C TYR A 135 -6.72 -27.46 8.78
N ASN A 136 -7.16 -26.71 9.80
CA ASN A 136 -7.44 -27.22 11.12
C ASN A 136 -8.95 -27.36 11.32
N ASN A 137 -9.38 -28.31 12.16
CA ASN A 137 -10.78 -28.53 12.47
C ASN A 137 -11.66 -28.70 11.21
N PHE A 138 -11.10 -29.38 10.20
CA PHE A 138 -11.79 -29.62 8.95
C PHE A 138 -12.93 -30.61 9.15
N THR A 139 -14.13 -30.23 8.73
CA THR A 139 -15.29 -31.10 8.63
C THR A 139 -15.88 -31.07 7.24
N PHE A 140 -16.32 -32.20 6.75
CA PHE A 140 -17.07 -32.37 5.52
C PHE A 140 -18.12 -33.42 5.71
N GLU A 141 -19.37 -33.01 5.84
CA GLU A 141 -20.51 -33.91 6.16
C GLU A 141 -21.55 -33.77 5.06
N LEU A 142 -21.73 -34.83 4.28
CA LEU A 142 -22.76 -34.96 3.25
C LEU A 142 -23.78 -35.98 3.76
N GLU A 143 -24.97 -35.53 4.13
CA GLU A 143 -26.01 -36.38 4.68
C GLU A 143 -26.44 -37.45 3.67
N GLY A 144 -26.64 -38.70 4.14
CA GLY A 144 -27.02 -39.82 3.28
C GLY A 144 -25.91 -40.36 2.38
N ALA A 145 -24.70 -39.83 2.46
CA ALA A 145 -23.54 -40.44 1.82
C ALA A 145 -23.24 -41.79 2.46
N GLY A 146 -22.81 -42.76 1.64
CA GLY A 146 -22.40 -44.09 2.11
C GLY A 146 -21.17 -43.99 3.02
N VAL A 147 -20.80 -45.17 3.58
CA VAL A 147 -19.64 -45.32 4.49
C VAL A 147 -18.30 -45.06 3.78
N ASP A 148 -18.32 -44.85 2.47
CA ASP A 148 -17.11 -44.56 1.67
C ASP A 148 -16.48 -43.26 2.10
N GLU A 149 -15.20 -43.29 2.49
CA GLU A 149 -14.45 -42.10 2.83
C GLU A 149 -14.41 -41.12 1.64
N PRO A 150 -14.53 -39.79 1.87
CA PRO A 150 -14.44 -38.81 0.82
C PRO A 150 -13.07 -38.85 0.14
N ILE A 151 -13.06 -38.85 -1.19
CA ILE A 151 -11.82 -38.93 -1.98
C ILE A 151 -11.22 -37.52 -2.09
N LEU A 152 -10.07 -37.34 -1.44
CA LEU A 152 -9.27 -36.11 -1.60
C LEU A 152 -8.24 -36.30 -2.73
N ARG A 153 -8.38 -35.49 -3.81
CA ARG A 153 -7.40 -35.44 -4.91
C ARG A 153 -7.13 -33.99 -5.26
N GLU A 154 -5.86 -33.63 -5.30
CA GLU A 154 -5.37 -32.28 -5.72
C GLU A 154 -6.13 -31.13 -5.01
N GLY A 155 -6.39 -31.27 -3.71
CA GLY A 155 -7.10 -30.24 -2.93
C GLY A 155 -8.61 -30.22 -3.14
N THR A 156 -9.19 -31.18 -3.88
CA THR A 156 -10.64 -31.30 -4.08
C THR A 156 -11.16 -32.59 -3.43
N ILE A 157 -12.19 -32.45 -2.62
CA ILE A 157 -12.89 -33.55 -1.99
C ILE A 157 -14.11 -33.88 -2.85
N THR A 158 -14.25 -35.15 -3.25
CA THR A 158 -15.40 -35.60 -4.01
C THR A 158 -16.07 -36.76 -3.31
N GLN A 159 -17.39 -36.66 -3.11
CA GLN A 159 -18.20 -37.72 -2.52
C GLN A 159 -19.49 -37.90 -3.34
N ALA A 160 -19.94 -39.16 -3.46
CA ALA A 160 -21.18 -39.49 -4.12
C ALA A 160 -22.27 -39.75 -3.07
N VAL A 161 -23.48 -39.31 -3.39
CA VAL A 161 -24.68 -39.53 -2.56
C VAL A 161 -25.88 -39.88 -3.46
N VAL A 162 -26.72 -40.78 -3.01
CA VAL A 162 -27.98 -41.08 -3.70
C VAL A 162 -29.08 -40.17 -3.18
N ILE A 163 -29.57 -39.30 -4.02
CA ILE A 163 -30.63 -38.34 -3.67
C ILE A 163 -31.95 -38.80 -4.23
N PRO A 164 -33.02 -38.94 -3.39
CA PRO A 164 -34.36 -39.30 -3.85
C PRO A 164 -34.89 -38.29 -4.91
N PRO A 165 -35.93 -38.66 -5.68
CA PRO A 165 -36.54 -37.77 -6.66
C PRO A 165 -36.99 -36.45 -6.03
N GLN A 166 -36.67 -35.32 -6.69
CA GLN A 166 -37.14 -33.97 -6.31
C GLN A 166 -36.89 -33.63 -4.81
N SER A 167 -35.83 -34.14 -4.25
CA SER A 167 -35.39 -33.84 -2.87
C SER A 167 -34.03 -33.19 -2.81
N THR A 168 -33.66 -32.68 -1.66
CA THR A 168 -32.36 -32.05 -1.38
C THR A 168 -31.63 -32.79 -0.28
N VAL A 169 -30.32 -32.73 -0.26
CA VAL A 169 -29.43 -33.25 0.77
C VAL A 169 -28.50 -32.16 1.27
N PRO A 170 -28.38 -31.94 2.58
CA PRO A 170 -27.48 -30.96 3.12
C PRO A 170 -26.00 -31.41 3.04
N LEU A 171 -25.15 -30.45 2.67
CA LEU A 171 -23.69 -30.53 2.79
C LEU A 171 -23.23 -29.48 3.79
N GLN A 172 -22.53 -29.90 4.83
CA GLN A 172 -21.91 -29.03 5.81
C GLN A 172 -20.40 -29.10 5.68
N VAL A 173 -19.74 -27.95 5.61
CA VAL A 173 -18.28 -27.85 5.55
C VAL A 173 -17.80 -26.79 6.52
N SER A 174 -16.77 -27.10 7.29
CA SER A 174 -16.09 -26.09 8.09
C SER A 174 -14.58 -26.33 8.14
N TYR A 175 -13.83 -25.25 8.32
CA TYR A 175 -12.39 -25.31 8.55
C TYR A 175 -11.85 -24.03 9.17
N HIS A 176 -10.67 -24.13 9.78
CA HIS A 176 -9.84 -22.98 10.13
C HIS A 176 -8.58 -23.02 9.29
N ALA A 177 -8.22 -21.89 8.68
CA ALA A 177 -7.01 -21.78 7.87
C ALA A 177 -6.30 -20.45 8.11
N ARG A 178 -5.07 -20.36 7.62
CA ARG A 178 -4.26 -19.14 7.64
C ARG A 178 -3.99 -18.70 6.22
N GLY A 179 -4.07 -17.39 6.00
CA GLY A 179 -3.90 -16.82 4.68
C GLY A 179 -3.06 -15.56 4.64
N LEU A 180 -2.83 -15.07 3.44
CA LEU A 180 -1.98 -13.91 3.16
C LEU A 180 -2.68 -12.97 2.16
N ASN A 181 -2.62 -11.68 2.41
CA ASN A 181 -3.03 -10.55 1.56
C ASN A 181 -4.54 -10.39 1.39
N HIS A 182 -5.25 -11.36 0.84
CA HIS A 182 -6.70 -11.31 0.67
C HIS A 182 -7.35 -12.69 0.83
N TRP A 183 -8.62 -12.69 1.12
CA TRP A 183 -9.51 -13.84 1.10
C TRP A 183 -10.60 -13.62 0.05
N GLU A 184 -10.96 -14.67 -0.69
CA GLU A 184 -11.97 -14.59 -1.74
C GLU A 184 -12.88 -15.82 -1.70
N TYR A 185 -14.19 -15.59 -1.87
CA TYR A 185 -15.19 -16.60 -2.18
C TYR A 185 -15.57 -16.50 -3.65
N ASP A 186 -15.21 -17.52 -4.42
CA ASP A 186 -15.44 -17.58 -5.85
C ASP A 186 -16.73 -18.37 -6.13
N LEU A 187 -17.70 -17.71 -6.69
CA LEU A 187 -18.96 -18.34 -7.12
C LEU A 187 -18.79 -19.24 -8.36
N ASN A 188 -17.53 -19.48 -8.76
CA ASN A 188 -17.13 -20.48 -9.76
C ASN A 188 -17.76 -20.27 -11.14
N GLY A 189 -18.04 -19.00 -11.48
CA GLY A 189 -18.69 -18.66 -12.74
C GLY A 189 -20.10 -19.22 -12.87
N ALA A 190 -20.77 -19.52 -11.76
CA ALA A 190 -22.14 -19.99 -11.76
C ALA A 190 -23.01 -19.02 -12.55
N SER A 191 -23.69 -19.52 -13.58
CA SER A 191 -24.55 -18.70 -14.42
C SER A 191 -25.75 -18.15 -13.64
N ARG A 192 -26.19 -18.86 -12.62
CA ARG A 192 -27.27 -18.47 -11.70
C ARG A 192 -27.00 -19.04 -10.30
N VAL A 193 -27.17 -18.22 -9.28
CA VAL A 193 -27.09 -18.60 -7.87
C VAL A 193 -28.38 -18.22 -7.18
N GLN A 194 -28.95 -19.13 -6.41
CA GLN A 194 -30.23 -18.95 -5.73
C GLN A 194 -30.08 -19.12 -4.21
N ASN A 195 -30.87 -18.35 -3.45
CA ASN A 195 -30.90 -18.40 -1.98
C ASN A 195 -29.49 -18.42 -1.37
N PHE A 196 -28.62 -17.53 -1.88
CA PHE A 196 -27.25 -17.43 -1.40
C PHE A 196 -27.13 -16.32 -0.36
N GLN A 197 -26.55 -16.66 0.78
CA GLN A 197 -26.17 -15.69 1.80
C GLN A 197 -24.74 -15.96 2.27
N LEU A 198 -23.92 -14.93 2.24
CA LEU A 198 -22.61 -14.92 2.87
C LEU A 198 -22.60 -13.85 3.95
N ALA A 199 -22.27 -14.23 5.18
CA ALA A 199 -22.02 -13.34 6.30
C ALA A 199 -20.52 -13.36 6.63
N MET A 200 -19.87 -12.20 6.60
CA MET A 200 -18.45 -12.06 6.90
C MET A 200 -18.27 -11.12 8.07
N GLN A 201 -17.59 -11.58 9.11
CA GLN A 201 -17.18 -10.77 10.24
C GLN A 201 -15.68 -10.47 10.15
N THR A 202 -15.30 -9.23 10.49
CA THR A 202 -13.89 -8.81 10.54
C THR A 202 -13.58 -8.22 11.91
N ASP A 203 -12.32 -8.34 12.37
CA ASP A 203 -11.79 -7.69 13.57
C ASP A 203 -11.05 -6.37 13.27
N PHE A 204 -11.15 -5.86 12.02
CA PHE A 204 -10.46 -4.67 11.55
C PHE A 204 -11.43 -3.66 10.91
N GLU A 205 -11.13 -2.37 11.10
CA GLU A 205 -11.96 -1.26 10.62
C GLU A 205 -11.76 -0.94 9.13
N SER A 206 -10.52 -1.13 8.62
CA SER A 206 -10.16 -0.78 7.25
C SER A 206 -10.55 -1.89 6.28
N VAL A 207 -11.78 -1.88 5.80
CA VAL A 207 -12.27 -2.81 4.78
C VAL A 207 -12.00 -2.29 3.38
N ASN A 208 -11.52 -3.16 2.50
CA ASN A 208 -11.31 -2.88 1.09
C ASN A 208 -11.69 -4.10 0.27
N PHE A 209 -12.52 -3.88 -0.75
CA PHE A 209 -12.97 -4.94 -1.64
C PHE A 209 -12.08 -4.97 -2.87
N PRO A 210 -11.48 -6.13 -3.24
CA PRO A 210 -10.68 -6.26 -4.45
C PRO A 210 -11.47 -5.89 -5.71
N GLY A 211 -10.76 -5.38 -6.73
CA GLY A 211 -11.39 -5.07 -8.01
C GLY A 211 -12.03 -6.30 -8.64
N GLY A 212 -13.28 -6.19 -9.08
CA GLY A 212 -14.04 -7.29 -9.68
C GLY A 212 -14.83 -8.14 -8.68
N THR A 213 -14.81 -7.80 -7.39
CA THR A 213 -15.65 -8.44 -6.37
C THR A 213 -16.91 -7.63 -6.08
N ALA A 214 -17.95 -8.31 -5.60
CA ALA A 214 -19.21 -7.69 -5.23
C ALA A 214 -19.12 -6.96 -3.89
N SER A 215 -19.74 -5.79 -3.80
CA SER A 215 -19.92 -5.09 -2.52
C SER A 215 -21.01 -5.76 -1.68
N PRO A 216 -20.96 -5.69 -0.34
CA PRO A 216 -22.01 -6.24 0.51
C PRO A 216 -23.37 -5.55 0.29
N THR A 217 -24.44 -6.33 0.47
CA THR A 217 -25.82 -5.81 0.43
C THR A 217 -26.17 -5.06 1.72
N ASP A 218 -25.57 -5.46 2.83
CA ASP A 218 -25.73 -4.80 4.13
C ASP A 218 -24.41 -4.80 4.89
N ARG A 219 -24.21 -3.81 5.77
CA ARG A 219 -23.04 -3.67 6.61
C ARG A 219 -23.35 -2.99 7.93
N SER A 220 -22.79 -3.50 9.01
CA SER A 220 -22.86 -2.89 10.35
C SER A 220 -21.52 -2.94 11.06
N GLU A 221 -21.24 -1.90 11.85
CA GLU A 221 -20.03 -1.88 12.68
C GLU A 221 -20.21 -2.76 13.92
N VAL A 222 -19.17 -3.51 14.26
CA VAL A 222 -19.13 -4.30 15.49
C VAL A 222 -18.59 -3.48 16.63
N ALA A 223 -19.21 -3.56 17.82
CA ALA A 223 -18.82 -2.78 18.99
C ALA A 223 -17.35 -2.98 19.45
N THR A 224 -16.74 -4.11 19.09
CA THR A 224 -15.32 -4.43 19.39
C THR A 224 -14.33 -3.87 18.38
N GLY A 225 -14.80 -3.14 17.35
CA GLY A 225 -14.06 -2.73 16.17
C GLY A 225 -14.14 -3.80 15.09
N GLY A 226 -14.34 -3.37 13.84
CA GLY A 226 -14.55 -4.28 12.70
C GLY A 226 -15.95 -4.18 12.13
N TRP A 227 -16.29 -5.13 11.25
CA TRP A 227 -17.52 -5.08 10.45
C TRP A 227 -18.21 -6.43 10.38
N ASP A 228 -19.54 -6.40 10.43
CA ASP A 228 -20.41 -7.46 9.97
C ASP A 228 -20.91 -7.09 8.56
N LEU A 229 -20.56 -7.91 7.57
CA LEU A 229 -20.84 -7.68 6.17
C LEU A 229 -21.71 -8.83 5.65
N ILE A 230 -22.79 -8.49 4.95
CA ILE A 230 -23.75 -9.48 4.45
C ILE A 230 -23.89 -9.32 2.94
N TRP A 231 -23.80 -10.43 2.21
CA TRP A 231 -24.20 -10.59 0.83
C TRP A 231 -25.39 -11.51 0.80
N ASP A 232 -26.54 -10.98 0.41
CA ASP A 232 -27.80 -11.71 0.33
C ASP A 232 -28.34 -11.63 -1.09
N TYR A 233 -28.36 -12.80 -1.75
CA TYR A 233 -28.79 -12.94 -3.14
C TYR A 233 -29.90 -13.98 -3.24
N PRO A 234 -31.16 -13.57 -3.19
CA PRO A 234 -32.28 -14.50 -3.39
C PRO A 234 -32.22 -15.22 -4.74
N ASP A 235 -31.83 -14.47 -5.80
CA ASP A 235 -31.62 -15.01 -7.15
C ASP A 235 -30.73 -14.04 -7.94
N VAL A 236 -29.55 -14.47 -8.37
CA VAL A 236 -28.59 -13.65 -9.12
C VAL A 236 -28.04 -14.41 -10.33
N ILE A 237 -27.92 -13.70 -11.44
CA ILE A 237 -27.32 -14.19 -12.69
C ILE A 237 -26.00 -13.48 -12.89
N GLY A 238 -24.92 -14.22 -13.21
CA GLY A 238 -23.60 -13.66 -13.43
C GLY A 238 -22.97 -13.10 -12.16
N ALA A 239 -23.11 -13.81 -11.04
CA ALA A 239 -22.59 -13.39 -9.74
C ALA A 239 -21.08 -13.16 -9.77
N GLN A 240 -20.65 -12.03 -9.21
CA GLN A 240 -19.24 -11.71 -8.99
C GLN A 240 -18.74 -12.43 -7.72
N SER A 241 -17.45 -12.71 -7.69
CA SER A 241 -16.77 -13.18 -6.47
C SER A 241 -16.95 -12.19 -5.31
N ILE A 242 -16.87 -12.68 -4.09
CA ILE A 242 -16.88 -11.88 -2.86
C ILE A 242 -15.47 -11.92 -2.29
N GLY A 243 -14.87 -10.77 -2.06
CA GLY A 243 -13.48 -10.71 -1.60
C GLY A 243 -13.24 -9.63 -0.56
N MET A 244 -12.21 -9.84 0.26
CA MET A 244 -11.72 -8.90 1.26
C MET A 244 -10.20 -8.80 1.19
N ASP A 245 -9.71 -7.58 0.98
CA ASP A 245 -8.28 -7.28 1.13
C ASP A 245 -7.96 -7.01 2.59
N MET A 246 -6.91 -7.63 3.10
CA MET A 246 -6.42 -7.34 4.44
C MET A 246 -5.87 -5.91 4.53
N PRO A 247 -6.00 -5.25 5.70
CA PRO A 247 -5.53 -3.89 5.92
C PRO A 247 -4.08 -3.69 5.48
N LYS A 248 -3.80 -2.53 4.89
CA LYS A 248 -2.44 -2.20 4.46
C LYS A 248 -1.52 -2.02 5.66
N VAL A 249 -0.32 -2.55 5.56
CA VAL A 249 0.76 -2.34 6.54
C VAL A 249 1.79 -1.39 5.96
N LEU A 250 2.22 -0.42 6.78
CA LEU A 250 3.29 0.49 6.40
C LEU A 250 4.63 -0.24 6.44
N ASN A 251 5.17 -0.51 5.25
CA ASN A 251 6.51 -1.04 5.11
C ASN A 251 7.53 0.09 4.94
N PRO A 252 8.64 0.09 5.71
CA PRO A 252 9.60 1.18 5.74
C PRO A 252 10.27 1.48 4.41
N GLY A 253 10.67 0.45 3.67
CA GLY A 253 11.40 0.58 2.40
C GLY A 253 10.71 1.43 1.33
N PRO A 254 9.44 1.14 0.98
CA PRO A 254 8.67 1.94 0.04
C PRO A 254 8.50 3.41 0.46
N ILE A 255 8.34 3.69 1.76
CA ILE A 255 8.21 5.06 2.27
C ILE A 255 9.55 5.81 2.13
N ALA A 256 10.65 5.19 2.55
CA ALA A 256 11.99 5.78 2.42
C ALA A 256 12.35 6.05 0.95
N SER A 257 11.97 5.15 0.04
CA SER A 257 12.16 5.34 -1.40
C SER A 257 11.35 6.53 -1.92
N ARG A 258 10.04 6.65 -1.59
CA ARG A 258 9.21 7.79 -1.99
C ARG A 258 9.78 9.11 -1.49
N ILE A 259 10.14 9.20 -0.21
CA ILE A 259 10.76 10.41 0.37
C ILE A 259 12.02 10.79 -0.39
N SER A 260 12.88 9.82 -0.75
CA SER A 260 14.11 10.07 -1.51
C SER A 260 13.84 10.59 -2.92
N PHE A 261 12.86 10.03 -3.65
CA PHE A 261 12.50 10.47 -5.00
C PHE A 261 11.94 11.91 -5.03
N PHE A 262 11.21 12.32 -3.99
CA PHE A 262 10.64 13.67 -3.91
C PHE A 262 11.54 14.68 -3.17
N ALA A 263 12.65 14.26 -2.59
CA ALA A 263 13.60 15.13 -1.89
C ALA A 263 14.16 16.26 -2.77
N PRO A 264 14.43 16.08 -4.09
CA PRO A 264 14.85 17.20 -4.95
C PRO A 264 13.87 18.37 -4.96
N LEU A 265 12.57 18.11 -4.94
CA LEU A 265 11.56 19.16 -4.90
C LEU A 265 11.61 19.98 -3.61
N SER A 266 11.78 19.29 -2.49
CA SER A 266 11.99 19.88 -1.17
C SER A 266 13.21 20.80 -1.13
N LEU A 267 14.35 20.32 -1.67
CA LEU A 267 15.58 21.12 -1.76
C LEU A 267 15.42 22.33 -2.68
N LEU A 268 14.71 22.18 -3.80
CA LEU A 268 14.45 23.28 -4.73
C LEU A 268 13.73 24.44 -4.02
N PHE A 269 12.67 24.14 -3.29
CA PHE A 269 11.94 25.16 -2.53
C PHE A 269 12.81 25.77 -1.43
N PHE A 270 13.55 24.97 -0.72
CA PHE A 270 14.46 25.46 0.31
C PHE A 270 15.54 26.38 -0.27
N PHE A 271 16.17 26.01 -1.38
CA PHE A 271 17.16 26.85 -2.07
C PHE A 271 16.55 28.12 -2.62
N ALA A 272 15.34 28.07 -3.20
CA ALA A 272 14.64 29.26 -3.69
C ALA A 272 14.39 30.27 -2.57
N VAL A 273 13.93 29.80 -1.40
CA VAL A 273 13.74 30.67 -0.23
C VAL A 273 15.06 31.30 0.23
N LEU A 274 16.13 30.52 0.31
CA LEU A 274 17.45 31.03 0.75
C LEU A 274 18.04 32.03 -0.26
N LEU A 275 17.94 31.76 -1.58
CA LEU A 275 18.41 32.63 -2.62
C LEU A 275 17.68 34.00 -2.62
N ILE A 276 16.36 33.96 -2.56
CA ILE A 276 15.53 35.19 -2.57
C ILE A 276 15.75 35.96 -1.28
N PHE A 277 15.77 35.27 -0.14
CA PHE A 277 16.01 35.94 1.13
C PHE A 277 17.40 36.53 1.22
N GLY A 278 18.43 35.83 0.73
CA GLY A 278 19.78 36.36 0.60
C GLY A 278 19.82 37.63 -0.23
N ALA A 279 19.06 37.66 -1.35
CA ALA A 279 18.93 38.84 -2.21
C ALA A 279 18.22 40.01 -1.50
N VAL A 280 17.16 39.75 -0.73
CA VAL A 280 16.40 40.77 0.02
C VAL A 280 17.21 41.37 1.16
N THR A 281 17.90 40.50 1.95
CA THR A 281 18.65 40.94 3.13
C THR A 281 20.08 41.34 2.89
N GLY A 282 20.57 41.13 1.67
CA GLY A 282 21.97 41.42 1.32
C GLY A 282 22.98 40.42 1.93
N ILE A 283 22.53 39.26 2.42
CA ILE A 283 23.41 38.21 2.97
C ILE A 283 23.92 37.31 1.82
N ASN A 284 25.26 37.26 1.62
CA ASN A 284 25.87 36.44 0.54
C ASN A 284 26.23 35.04 1.00
N LEU A 285 25.53 34.10 0.43
CA LEU A 285 25.91 32.71 0.53
C LEU A 285 26.75 32.35 -0.72
N HIS A 286 28.00 31.93 -0.44
CA HIS A 286 28.83 31.37 -1.50
C HIS A 286 28.24 30.05 -2.02
N PRO A 287 28.37 29.67 -3.30
CA PRO A 287 27.86 28.40 -3.82
C PRO A 287 28.29 27.19 -2.99
N MET A 288 29.48 27.17 -2.42
CA MET A 288 29.93 26.10 -1.51
C MET A 288 29.05 25.95 -0.26
N ASN A 289 28.41 27.03 0.21
CA ASN A 289 27.49 26.93 1.32
C ASN A 289 26.25 26.12 0.92
N TYR A 290 25.74 26.30 -0.30
CA TYR A 290 24.63 25.49 -0.83
C TYR A 290 25.00 24.02 -0.99
N PHE A 291 26.26 23.71 -1.30
CA PHE A 291 26.75 22.32 -1.30
C PHE A 291 26.64 21.68 0.09
N PHE A 292 27.11 22.34 1.15
CA PHE A 292 27.01 21.82 2.52
C PHE A 292 25.55 21.73 3.00
N LEU A 293 24.70 22.66 2.59
CA LEU A 293 23.26 22.59 2.86
C LEU A 293 22.63 21.39 2.18
N ALA A 294 22.92 21.18 0.89
CA ALA A 294 22.47 20.01 0.15
C ALA A 294 22.93 18.70 0.78
N ALA A 295 24.21 18.64 1.20
CA ALA A 295 24.77 17.48 1.90
C ALA A 295 24.07 17.23 3.24
N GLY A 296 23.79 18.29 4.03
CA GLY A 296 23.04 18.19 5.28
C GLY A 296 21.59 17.74 5.09
N CYS A 297 20.96 18.17 3.98
CA CYS A 297 19.64 17.69 3.57
C CYS A 297 19.71 16.22 3.11
N PHE A 298 20.72 15.86 2.32
CA PHE A 298 20.93 14.47 1.88
C PHE A 298 21.18 13.52 3.06
N ALA A 299 21.87 13.98 4.09
CA ALA A 299 22.12 13.21 5.30
C ALA A 299 20.83 12.78 6.00
N PHE A 300 19.74 13.56 5.92
CA PHE A 300 18.43 13.16 6.42
C PHE A 300 17.95 11.86 5.76
N GLN A 301 17.87 11.85 4.41
CA GLN A 301 17.36 10.67 3.68
C GLN A 301 18.29 9.48 3.82
N LEU A 302 19.61 9.73 3.83
CA LEU A 302 20.60 8.68 4.00
C LEU A 302 20.47 8.02 5.38
N LEU A 303 20.42 8.83 6.44
CA LEU A 303 20.25 8.33 7.80
C LEU A 303 18.90 7.60 7.94
N PHE A 304 17.81 8.20 7.48
CA PHE A 304 16.49 7.56 7.49
C PHE A 304 16.49 6.23 6.75
N ALA A 305 17.05 6.17 5.53
CA ALA A 305 17.11 4.98 4.70
C ALA A 305 17.84 3.80 5.37
N TYR A 306 18.87 4.07 6.18
CA TYR A 306 19.65 3.02 6.83
C TYR A 306 19.21 2.71 8.26
N THR A 307 18.50 3.61 8.93
CA THR A 307 18.02 3.40 10.31
C THR A 307 16.58 2.90 10.37
N VAL A 308 15.78 3.11 9.32
CA VAL A 308 14.37 2.76 9.28
C VAL A 308 14.09 1.27 9.49
N ASP A 309 15.07 0.43 9.22
CA ASP A 309 15.02 -1.01 9.43
C ASP A 309 15.33 -1.43 10.87
N LEU A 310 15.91 -0.54 11.69
CA LEU A 310 16.45 -0.87 13.02
C LEU A 310 15.48 -0.54 14.15
N MET A 311 14.61 0.45 13.95
CA MET A 311 13.69 0.95 14.98
C MET A 311 12.35 1.42 14.38
N PRO A 312 11.33 1.77 15.20
CA PRO A 312 10.04 2.22 14.68
C PRO A 312 10.19 3.38 13.69
N ILE A 313 9.50 3.30 12.56
CA ILE A 313 9.65 4.19 11.40
C ILE A 313 9.52 5.68 11.75
N HIS A 314 8.57 6.04 12.63
CA HIS A 314 8.38 7.42 13.06
C HIS A 314 9.56 7.93 13.90
N LEU A 315 10.12 7.08 14.76
CA LEU A 315 11.29 7.43 15.57
C LEU A 315 12.52 7.67 14.69
N CYS A 316 12.74 6.79 13.69
CA CYS A 316 13.79 6.97 12.68
C CYS A 316 13.66 8.28 11.93
N PHE A 317 12.43 8.60 11.52
CA PHE A 317 12.14 9.82 10.79
C PHE A 317 12.50 11.06 11.60
N PHE A 318 11.98 11.18 12.82
CA PHE A 318 12.24 12.34 13.68
C PHE A 318 13.70 12.45 14.13
N LEU A 319 14.38 11.31 14.36
CA LEU A 319 15.82 11.31 14.68
C LEU A 319 16.63 11.84 13.48
N SER A 320 16.36 11.33 12.29
CA SER A 320 17.05 11.77 11.06
C SER A 320 16.75 13.24 10.74
N ALA A 321 15.52 13.69 10.95
CA ALA A 321 15.12 15.09 10.79
C ALA A 321 15.86 16.00 11.78
N ALA A 322 15.94 15.60 13.05
CA ALA A 322 16.66 16.37 14.08
C ALA A 322 18.14 16.51 13.75
N VAL A 323 18.81 15.44 13.33
CA VAL A 323 20.20 15.46 12.90
C VAL A 323 20.41 16.43 11.73
N SER A 324 19.57 16.35 10.69
CA SER A 324 19.66 17.24 9.53
C SER A 324 19.40 18.70 9.90
N LEU A 325 18.39 18.98 10.73
CA LEU A 325 18.09 20.33 11.21
C LEU A 325 19.28 20.91 12.00
N LEU A 326 19.91 20.12 12.88
CA LEU A 326 21.08 20.54 13.63
C LEU A 326 22.28 20.83 12.73
N LEU A 327 22.55 19.97 11.73
CA LEU A 327 23.65 20.17 10.78
C LEU A 327 23.46 21.44 9.96
N VAL A 328 22.30 21.59 9.32
CA VAL A 328 22.01 22.70 8.40
C VAL A 328 21.86 24.02 9.16
N CYS A 329 21.08 24.06 10.24
CA CYS A 329 20.88 25.28 11.01
C CYS A 329 22.14 25.67 11.78
N GLY A 330 22.89 24.70 12.33
CA GLY A 330 24.17 24.96 12.97
C GLY A 330 25.20 25.56 12.00
N TYR A 331 25.28 25.00 10.78
CA TYR A 331 26.13 25.54 9.73
C TYR A 331 25.71 26.95 9.30
N LEU A 332 24.43 27.18 9.05
CA LEU A 332 23.93 28.52 8.68
C LEU A 332 24.08 29.56 9.79
N HIS A 333 23.99 29.13 11.05
CA HIS A 333 24.28 29.98 12.19
C HIS A 333 25.73 30.46 12.20
N ALA A 334 26.68 29.57 11.90
CA ALA A 334 28.11 29.90 11.83
C ALA A 334 28.42 30.82 10.62
N VAL A 335 27.72 30.65 9.47
CA VAL A 335 27.99 31.42 8.26
C VAL A 335 27.31 32.79 8.25
N GLY A 336 26.03 32.87 8.66
CA GLY A 336 25.20 34.08 8.53
C GLY A 336 24.54 34.55 9.82
N GLY A 337 24.89 33.93 10.95
CA GLY A 337 24.39 34.30 12.27
C GLY A 337 22.88 34.08 12.46
N ARG A 338 22.34 34.70 13.51
CA ARG A 338 20.94 34.53 13.92
C ARG A 338 19.91 34.93 12.86
N ALA A 339 20.21 35.92 12.01
CA ALA A 339 19.27 36.43 11.00
C ALA A 339 18.97 35.36 9.93
N LEU A 340 20.00 34.67 9.44
CA LEU A 340 19.86 33.61 8.44
C LEU A 340 19.21 32.37 9.05
N THR A 341 19.61 32.00 10.27
CA THR A 341 19.04 30.81 10.95
C THR A 341 17.54 30.97 11.22
N ARG A 342 17.06 32.17 11.59
CA ARG A 342 15.62 32.43 11.84
C ARG A 342 14.73 32.14 10.65
N ILE A 343 15.27 32.17 9.45
CA ILE A 343 14.52 31.89 8.22
C ILE A 343 14.77 30.49 7.71
N ALA A 344 16.01 30.06 7.78
CA ALA A 344 16.37 28.72 7.34
C ALA A 344 15.71 27.62 8.17
N LEU A 345 15.58 27.82 9.48
CA LEU A 345 14.97 26.81 10.37
C LEU A 345 13.50 26.51 10.00
N PRO A 346 12.58 27.49 9.93
CA PRO A 346 11.21 27.21 9.54
C PRO A 346 11.10 26.74 8.07
N ALA A 347 11.95 27.24 7.17
CA ALA A 347 11.95 26.79 5.79
C ALA A 347 12.40 25.32 5.67
N GLN A 348 13.48 24.93 6.32
CA GLN A 348 13.93 23.54 6.33
C GLN A 348 12.93 22.63 7.04
N PHE A 349 12.35 23.07 8.15
CA PHE A 349 11.31 22.30 8.84
C PHE A 349 10.09 22.07 7.94
N ALA A 350 9.60 23.12 7.26
CA ALA A 350 8.46 23.00 6.38
C ALA A 350 8.74 22.09 5.16
N TYR A 351 9.84 22.36 4.44
CA TYR A 351 10.12 21.67 3.19
C TYR A 351 10.77 20.29 3.37
N MET A 352 11.55 20.10 4.43
CA MET A 352 12.20 18.82 4.65
C MET A 352 11.39 17.92 5.59
N VAL A 353 10.93 18.44 6.73
CA VAL A 353 10.27 17.60 7.73
C VAL A 353 8.79 17.42 7.39
N LEU A 354 8.00 18.50 7.32
CA LEU A 354 6.55 18.41 7.09
C LEU A 354 6.23 17.83 5.71
N PHE A 355 6.93 18.27 4.68
CA PHE A 355 6.76 17.74 3.33
C PHE A 355 7.09 16.24 3.25
N SER A 356 8.21 15.80 3.82
CA SER A 356 8.58 14.39 3.83
C SER A 356 7.65 13.54 4.70
N TYR A 357 7.13 14.09 5.81
CA TYR A 357 6.19 13.39 6.67
C TYR A 357 4.84 13.13 5.99
N SER A 358 4.45 13.94 5.02
CA SER A 358 3.19 13.74 4.27
C SER A 358 3.14 12.42 3.50
N PHE A 359 4.29 11.81 3.18
CA PHE A 359 4.35 10.51 2.49
C PHE A 359 3.97 9.32 3.37
N PHE A 360 3.77 9.54 4.67
CA PHE A 360 3.19 8.53 5.56
C PHE A 360 1.68 8.40 5.41
N PHE A 361 1.02 9.38 4.78
CA PHE A 361 -0.40 9.37 4.55
C PHE A 361 -0.70 9.01 3.10
N ASP A 362 -1.35 7.87 2.89
CA ASP A 362 -1.74 7.43 1.53
C ASP A 362 -2.73 8.42 0.89
N GLY A 363 -2.50 8.73 -0.37
CA GLY A 363 -3.37 9.62 -1.16
C GLY A 363 -3.16 11.12 -0.98
N LEU A 364 -2.46 11.59 0.07
CA LEU A 364 -2.29 13.01 0.36
C LEU A 364 -1.02 13.63 -0.23
N SER A 365 -0.08 12.83 -0.72
CA SER A 365 1.22 13.32 -1.21
C SER A 365 1.08 14.34 -2.36
N GLY A 366 0.20 14.10 -3.33
CA GLY A 366 -0.06 15.05 -4.42
C GLY A 366 -0.63 16.39 -3.94
N LEU A 367 -1.60 16.33 -3.03
CA LEU A 367 -2.21 17.53 -2.41
C LEU A 367 -1.17 18.33 -1.61
N THR A 368 -0.34 17.66 -0.82
CA THR A 368 0.71 18.30 -0.02
C THR A 368 1.75 19.00 -0.89
N ILE A 369 2.14 18.36 -2.02
CA ILE A 369 3.03 18.97 -3.01
C ILE A 369 2.40 20.24 -3.58
N ALA A 370 1.14 20.20 -4.00
CA ALA A 370 0.41 21.32 -4.56
C ALA A 370 0.29 22.49 -3.56
N ILE A 371 -0.12 22.19 -2.32
CA ILE A 371 -0.23 23.20 -1.24
C ILE A 371 1.16 23.80 -0.94
N GLY A 372 2.19 22.96 -0.81
CA GLY A 372 3.56 23.41 -0.57
C GLY A 372 4.08 24.35 -1.69
N ALA A 373 3.81 24.01 -2.95
CA ALA A 373 4.20 24.83 -4.10
C ALA A 373 3.46 26.18 -4.11
N VAL A 374 2.14 26.20 -3.88
CA VAL A 374 1.33 27.43 -3.83
C VAL A 374 1.76 28.33 -2.68
N LEU A 375 1.94 27.79 -1.48
CA LEU A 375 2.41 28.55 -0.33
C LEU A 375 3.81 29.13 -0.56
N THR A 376 4.72 28.32 -1.12
CA THR A 376 6.06 28.78 -1.50
C THR A 376 5.98 29.95 -2.47
N LEU A 377 5.20 29.81 -3.54
CA LEU A 377 5.00 30.86 -4.53
C LEU A 377 4.45 32.13 -3.87
N ALA A 378 3.44 32.02 -3.01
CA ALA A 378 2.87 33.17 -2.31
C ALA A 378 3.89 33.89 -1.43
N VAL A 379 4.71 33.14 -0.67
CA VAL A 379 5.79 33.68 0.16
C VAL A 379 6.84 34.38 -0.70
N LEU A 380 7.28 33.75 -1.79
CA LEU A 380 8.27 34.33 -2.71
C LEU A 380 7.75 35.58 -3.43
N MET A 381 6.51 35.57 -3.91
CA MET A 381 5.85 36.72 -4.50
C MET A 381 5.78 37.91 -3.52
N ARG A 382 5.38 37.64 -2.27
CA ARG A 382 5.32 38.68 -1.23
C ARG A 382 6.72 39.24 -0.89
N ALA A 383 7.70 38.33 -0.77
CA ALA A 383 9.09 38.72 -0.47
C ALA A 383 9.73 39.55 -1.59
N THR A 384 9.39 39.28 -2.86
CA THR A 384 9.96 39.92 -4.05
C THR A 384 9.15 41.12 -4.57
N ALA A 385 7.93 41.34 -4.07
CA ALA A 385 7.02 42.37 -4.60
C ALA A 385 7.59 43.78 -4.61
N LYS A 386 8.52 44.12 -3.71
CA LYS A 386 9.17 45.43 -3.61
C LYS A 386 10.64 45.41 -4.09
N MET A 387 11.10 44.33 -4.73
CA MET A 387 12.47 44.22 -5.22
C MET A 387 12.61 44.88 -6.60
N ASP A 388 13.66 45.69 -6.75
CA ASP A 388 14.10 46.15 -8.07
C ASP A 388 15.06 45.11 -8.68
N TRP A 389 14.53 44.29 -9.56
CA TRP A 389 15.27 43.21 -10.22
C TRP A 389 16.45 43.75 -11.07
N SER A 390 16.38 45.01 -11.55
CA SER A 390 17.44 45.61 -12.35
C SER A 390 18.72 45.79 -11.53
N THR A 391 18.61 46.02 -10.22
CA THR A 391 19.75 46.18 -9.30
C THR A 391 20.36 44.87 -8.84
N VAL A 392 19.58 43.75 -8.88
CA VAL A 392 20.02 42.42 -8.46
C VAL A 392 20.89 41.74 -9.51
N PHE A 393 20.59 41.94 -10.80
CA PHE A 393 21.26 41.31 -11.93
C PHE A 393 22.26 42.21 -12.65
N VAL A 394 22.91 43.15 -12.00
CA VAL A 394 23.91 43.99 -12.66
C VAL A 394 25.09 43.12 -13.09
N ALA A 395 25.19 42.91 -14.40
CA ALA A 395 26.41 42.40 -15.02
C ALA A 395 27.53 43.39 -14.76
N ARG A 396 28.62 42.98 -14.11
CA ARG A 396 29.82 43.75 -13.90
C ARG A 396 30.39 44.16 -15.27
N LYS A 397 30.04 45.35 -15.81
CA LYS A 397 30.76 45.93 -16.91
C LYS A 397 32.21 46.05 -16.45
N ARG A 398 33.13 45.32 -17.10
CA ARG A 398 34.56 45.56 -16.99
C ARG A 398 34.79 47.04 -17.30
N VAL A 399 35.19 47.78 -16.32
CA VAL A 399 35.85 49.04 -16.51
C VAL A 399 37.23 48.72 -17.12
N LEU A 400 37.25 48.57 -18.43
CA LEU A 400 38.43 48.78 -19.22
C LEU A 400 38.51 50.31 -19.43
N ALA A 401 38.95 50.99 -18.43
CA ALA A 401 39.53 52.30 -18.57
C ALA A 401 41.02 52.06 -18.41
N GLY A 402 41.80 52.04 -19.46
CA GLY A 402 42.27 53.25 -20.09
C GLY A 402 43.41 53.77 -19.26
N GLY A 403 44.56 53.06 -19.28
CA GLY A 403 45.81 53.73 -18.98
C GLY A 403 46.26 54.48 -20.20
N ASP A 404 46.29 55.79 -20.10
CA ASP A 404 47.14 56.65 -20.84
C ASP A 404 47.62 57.76 -19.89
N ARG A 405 48.79 57.62 -19.44
CA ARG A 405 49.93 58.58 -19.44
C ARG A 405 50.91 58.17 -18.30
#